data_f545aa036dac3e096222284fb3b692b5
#
_entry.id   f545aa036dac3e096222284fb3b692b5
#
_cell.length_a   1.000
_cell.length_b   1.000
_cell.length_c   1.000
_cell.angle_alpha   90.00
_cell.angle_beta   90.00
_cell.angle_gamma   90.00
#
_symmetry.space_group_name_H-M   'P 1'
#
loop_
_entity.id
_entity.type
_entity.pdbx_description
1 polymer ?
#
loop_
_entity_poly.entity_id
_entity_poly.type
_entity_poly.pdbx_seq_one_letter_code
_entity_poly.pdbx_strand_id
1 'polypeptide(L)'
;MNGLYALLAMGVYIVAILGVVMVRDQGLAWRFEEELGVGPRERRSLVDIAEQRLGPAGEPLIRRLQLDNPVRREKVRQRVDAAGRPGGLTVDRYARRKGAFLVLGVGLAVFLLISGSWISAVAVLFLGAFAFDAWLQGTGRRRQEAIERGLPDFLDILAVCVSAGIAFRPALARVSESSEGPLREELQLVLRQIALGSPRREAFDALRQRNTSEGVGTFVTAVQQAEELGVPLTDALVDLARDMRQMAFQRARQRAQKAAPRVSIVTTAVIAPGAVIIIVAGLLANVDLSTLR
;
A
#
# COMPACT_ATOMS: atom_id res chain seq x y z
N MET A 1 -8.33 34.62 23.77
CA MET A 1 -9.03 34.05 22.62
C MET A 1 -8.15 33.13 21.75
N ASN A 2 -6.86 33.43 21.59
CA ASN A 2 -5.94 32.62 20.74
C ASN A 2 -5.72 31.15 21.23
N GLY A 3 -5.84 30.88 22.54
CA GLY A 3 -5.66 29.51 23.08
C GLY A 3 -6.81 28.54 22.75
N LEU A 4 -8.05 29.04 22.66
CA LEU A 4 -9.21 28.22 22.31
C LEU A 4 -9.15 27.78 20.82
N TYR A 5 -8.69 28.67 19.93
CA TYR A 5 -8.50 28.37 18.52
C TYR A 5 -7.34 27.38 18.27
N ALA A 6 -6.27 27.46 19.07
CA ALA A 6 -5.18 26.51 19.03
C ALA A 6 -5.62 25.09 19.49
N LEU A 7 -6.46 25.00 20.52
CA LEU A 7 -7.05 23.73 20.99
C LEU A 7 -8.03 23.15 19.96
N LEU A 8 -8.86 23.96 19.33
CA LEU A 8 -9.75 23.52 18.25
C LEU A 8 -8.98 23.08 17.01
N ALA A 9 -7.93 23.81 16.62
CA ALA A 9 -7.06 23.43 15.50
C ALA A 9 -6.30 22.13 15.80
N MET A 10 -5.85 21.93 17.03
CA MET A 10 -5.22 20.68 17.50
C MET A 10 -6.21 19.51 17.53
N GLY A 11 -7.46 19.75 17.97
CA GLY A 11 -8.54 18.76 17.93
C GLY A 11 -8.86 18.32 16.51
N VAL A 12 -8.97 19.26 15.58
CA VAL A 12 -9.20 18.98 14.15
C VAL A 12 -8.00 18.28 13.52
N TYR A 13 -6.78 18.65 13.88
CA TYR A 13 -5.55 17.97 13.44
C TYR A 13 -5.47 16.55 13.96
N ILE A 14 -5.87 16.32 15.22
CA ILE A 14 -5.97 14.98 15.81
C ILE A 14 -7.06 14.15 15.11
N VAL A 15 -8.22 14.72 14.81
CA VAL A 15 -9.29 14.04 14.06
C VAL A 15 -8.87 13.73 12.62
N ALA A 16 -8.12 14.61 11.96
CA ALA A 16 -7.55 14.36 10.64
C ALA A 16 -6.48 13.24 10.69
N ILE A 17 -5.60 13.25 11.69
CA ILE A 17 -4.62 12.18 11.94
C ILE A 17 -5.33 10.88 12.30
N LEU A 18 -6.34 10.90 13.19
CA LEU A 18 -7.15 9.73 13.53
C LEU A 18 -7.90 9.19 12.30
N GLY A 19 -8.42 10.06 11.44
CA GLY A 19 -9.00 9.67 10.15
C GLY A 19 -8.00 8.97 9.24
N VAL A 20 -6.78 9.49 9.12
CA VAL A 20 -5.68 8.88 8.35
C VAL A 20 -5.20 7.58 9.02
N VAL A 21 -5.12 7.54 10.35
CA VAL A 21 -4.73 6.34 11.12
C VAL A 21 -5.84 5.28 11.06
N MET A 22 -7.11 5.67 11.17
CA MET A 22 -8.24 4.75 11.08
C MET A 22 -8.41 4.17 9.67
N VAL A 23 -8.10 4.95 8.63
CA VAL A 23 -7.96 4.46 7.25
C VAL A 23 -6.73 3.55 7.12
N ARG A 24 -5.70 3.76 7.91
CA ARG A 24 -4.49 2.91 7.97
C ARG A 24 -4.71 1.60 8.73
N ASP A 25 -5.52 1.60 9.78
CA ASP A 25 -5.81 0.42 10.61
C ASP A 25 -6.82 -0.56 9.98
N GLN A 26 -7.59 -0.15 8.98
CA GLN A 26 -8.38 -1.10 8.18
C GLN A 26 -7.52 -2.15 7.46
N GLY A 27 -6.22 -1.89 7.29
CA GLY A 27 -5.24 -2.87 6.82
C GLY A 27 -4.86 -3.95 7.85
N LEU A 28 -5.20 -3.80 9.13
CA LEU A 28 -4.99 -4.80 10.18
C LEU A 28 -6.25 -5.64 10.43
N ALA A 29 -7.43 -5.08 10.19
CA ALA A 29 -8.70 -5.75 10.43
C ALA A 29 -8.87 -7.02 9.58
N TRP A 30 -8.40 -7.04 8.34
CA TRP A 30 -8.49 -8.22 7.48
C TRP A 30 -7.67 -9.42 8.00
N ARG A 31 -6.55 -9.18 8.72
CA ARG A 31 -5.74 -10.24 9.34
C ARG A 31 -6.48 -10.93 10.48
N PHE A 32 -7.24 -10.18 11.26
CA PHE A 32 -8.05 -10.73 12.35
C PHE A 32 -9.34 -11.37 11.85
N GLU A 33 -9.92 -10.88 10.73
CA GLU A 33 -11.10 -11.48 10.11
C GLU A 33 -10.78 -12.81 9.44
N GLU A 34 -9.57 -12.96 8.86
CA GLU A 34 -9.10 -14.20 8.25
C GLU A 34 -8.83 -15.28 9.30
N GLU A 35 -8.27 -14.92 10.47
CA GLU A 35 -8.06 -15.85 11.61
C GLU A 35 -9.37 -16.28 12.29
N LEU A 36 -10.42 -15.45 12.26
CA LEU A 36 -11.68 -15.72 12.95
C LEU A 36 -12.75 -16.34 12.06
N GLY A 37 -12.52 -16.51 10.75
CA GLY A 37 -13.45 -17.11 9.79
C GLY A 37 -14.78 -16.35 9.65
N VAL A 38 -14.82 -15.08 10.05
CA VAL A 38 -16.01 -14.22 9.98
C VAL A 38 -15.98 -13.50 8.64
N GLY A 39 -16.84 -13.89 7.71
CA GLY A 39 -16.99 -13.26 6.41
C GLY A 39 -17.19 -11.73 6.52
N PRO A 40 -16.85 -10.97 5.47
CA PRO A 40 -16.86 -9.52 5.48
C PRO A 40 -18.26 -9.00 5.81
N ARG A 41 -18.49 -8.60 7.05
CA ARG A 41 -19.70 -7.83 7.41
C ARG A 41 -19.58 -6.47 6.75
N GLU A 42 -20.56 -6.13 5.92
CA GLU A 42 -20.76 -4.77 5.39
C GLU A 42 -20.94 -3.77 6.57
N ARG A 43 -19.86 -3.40 7.23
CA ARG A 43 -19.90 -2.20 8.05
C ARG A 43 -19.95 -1.03 7.07
N ARG A 44 -21.09 -0.38 6.98
CA ARG A 44 -21.20 0.96 6.36
C ARG A 44 -20.19 1.86 7.05
N SER A 45 -19.03 2.00 6.43
CA SER A 45 -17.96 2.82 6.94
C SER A 45 -18.39 4.28 6.83
N LEU A 46 -17.93 5.14 7.74
CA LEU A 46 -18.14 6.59 7.64
C LEU A 46 -17.68 7.13 6.27
N VAL A 47 -16.73 6.44 5.64
CA VAL A 47 -16.25 6.72 4.29
C VAL A 47 -17.35 6.50 3.24
N ASP A 48 -18.20 5.47 3.39
CA ASP A 48 -19.30 5.19 2.46
C ASP A 48 -20.41 6.26 2.57
N ILE A 49 -20.65 6.77 3.78
CA ILE A 49 -21.59 7.87 4.02
C ILE A 49 -21.05 9.18 3.40
N ALA A 50 -19.75 9.46 3.58
CA ALA A 50 -19.09 10.61 2.97
C ALA A 50 -19.07 10.49 1.43
N GLU A 51 -18.83 9.28 0.89
CA GLU A 51 -18.89 9.01 -0.54
C GLU A 51 -20.27 9.31 -1.11
N GLN A 52 -21.35 8.87 -0.44
CA GLN A 52 -22.71 9.08 -0.92
C GLN A 52 -23.16 10.54 -0.90
N ARG A 53 -22.80 11.29 0.15
CA ARG A 53 -23.27 12.68 0.31
C ARG A 53 -22.37 13.72 -0.34
N LEU A 54 -21.06 13.54 -0.30
CA LEU A 54 -20.07 14.53 -0.74
C LEU A 54 -19.37 14.13 -2.05
N GLY A 55 -19.35 12.84 -2.39
CA GLY A 55 -18.77 12.33 -3.61
C GLY A 55 -19.26 13.01 -4.88
N PRO A 56 -20.59 13.19 -5.06
CA PRO A 56 -21.14 13.83 -6.27
C PRO A 56 -20.67 15.28 -6.47
N ALA A 57 -20.38 16.01 -5.39
CA ALA A 57 -19.92 17.40 -5.48
C ALA A 57 -18.46 17.51 -5.94
N GLY A 58 -17.60 16.58 -5.54
CA GLY A 58 -16.17 16.58 -5.90
C GLY A 58 -15.83 15.76 -7.16
N GLU A 59 -16.70 14.81 -7.54
CA GLU A 59 -16.48 13.91 -8.70
C GLU A 59 -16.16 14.66 -10.00
N PRO A 60 -16.92 15.70 -10.43
CA PRO A 60 -16.68 16.36 -11.71
C PRO A 60 -15.31 17.05 -11.76
N LEU A 61 -14.82 17.56 -10.63
CA LEU A 61 -13.51 18.20 -10.55
C LEU A 61 -12.39 17.14 -10.73
N ILE A 62 -12.49 16.03 -10.02
CA ILE A 62 -11.49 14.94 -10.13
C ILE A 62 -11.55 14.30 -11.51
N ARG A 63 -12.73 14.09 -12.05
CA ARG A 63 -12.93 13.54 -13.39
C ARG A 63 -12.24 14.41 -14.44
N ARG A 64 -12.45 15.72 -14.39
CA ARG A 64 -11.85 16.68 -15.32
C ARG A 64 -10.32 16.80 -15.18
N LEU A 65 -9.79 16.78 -13.94
CA LEU A 65 -8.36 16.91 -13.68
C LEU A 65 -7.55 15.64 -13.91
N GLN A 66 -8.11 14.47 -13.64
CA GLN A 66 -7.35 13.21 -13.61
C GLN A 66 -7.84 12.14 -14.57
N LEU A 67 -9.11 12.14 -14.97
CA LEU A 67 -9.70 11.09 -15.78
C LEU A 67 -9.97 11.48 -17.23
N ASP A 68 -9.94 12.75 -17.58
CA ASP A 68 -10.08 13.22 -18.97
C ASP A 68 -8.85 12.84 -19.82
N ASN A 69 -7.68 12.69 -19.21
CA ASN A 69 -6.50 12.24 -19.93
C ASN A 69 -6.41 10.70 -19.90
N PRO A 70 -6.45 10.01 -21.06
CA PRO A 70 -6.45 8.55 -21.15
C PRO A 70 -5.24 7.92 -20.46
N VAL A 71 -4.07 8.56 -20.52
CA VAL A 71 -2.84 8.09 -19.87
C VAL A 71 -2.96 8.13 -18.34
N ARG A 72 -3.58 9.19 -17.79
CA ARG A 72 -3.80 9.31 -16.34
C ARG A 72 -4.86 8.32 -15.86
N ARG A 73 -5.91 8.12 -16.64
CA ARG A 73 -6.97 7.14 -16.34
C ARG A 73 -6.40 5.73 -16.27
N GLU A 74 -5.53 5.36 -17.20
CA GLU A 74 -4.88 4.05 -17.20
C GLU A 74 -3.95 3.88 -15.98
N LYS A 75 -3.19 4.91 -15.60
CA LYS A 75 -2.37 4.88 -14.36
C LYS A 75 -3.22 4.70 -13.09
N VAL A 76 -4.38 5.34 -13.01
CA VAL A 76 -5.31 5.16 -11.88
C VAL A 76 -5.87 3.74 -11.88
N ARG A 77 -6.25 3.22 -13.04
CA ARG A 77 -6.73 1.84 -13.19
C ARG A 77 -5.68 0.83 -12.73
N GLN A 78 -4.43 0.97 -13.18
CA GLN A 78 -3.33 0.10 -12.74
C GLN A 78 -3.10 0.16 -11.23
N ARG A 79 -3.18 1.34 -10.60
CA ARG A 79 -3.07 1.48 -9.14
C ARG A 79 -4.22 0.79 -8.40
N VAL A 80 -5.44 0.91 -8.89
CA VAL A 80 -6.63 0.28 -8.32
C VAL A 80 -6.55 -1.25 -8.48
N ASP A 81 -6.11 -1.73 -9.64
CA ASP A 81 -5.92 -3.16 -9.91
C ASP A 81 -4.78 -3.74 -9.07
N ALA A 82 -3.64 -3.05 -8.97
CA ALA A 82 -2.52 -3.43 -8.11
C ALA A 82 -2.88 -3.49 -6.62
N ALA A 83 -3.84 -2.67 -6.19
CA ALA A 83 -4.39 -2.72 -4.83
C ALA A 83 -5.43 -3.86 -4.63
N GLY A 84 -5.77 -4.62 -5.69
CA GLY A 84 -6.77 -5.69 -5.63
C GLY A 84 -8.21 -5.20 -5.52
N ARG A 85 -8.49 -3.98 -5.98
CA ARG A 85 -9.84 -3.35 -5.96
C ARG A 85 -10.49 -3.38 -4.57
N PRO A 86 -9.87 -2.81 -3.54
CA PRO A 86 -10.37 -2.90 -2.17
C PRO A 86 -11.82 -2.39 -2.07
N GLY A 87 -12.72 -3.22 -1.53
CA GLY A 87 -14.15 -2.91 -1.44
C GLY A 87 -14.83 -2.72 -2.80
N GLY A 88 -14.36 -3.41 -3.85
CA GLY A 88 -14.91 -3.29 -5.21
C GLY A 88 -14.65 -1.90 -5.83
N LEU A 89 -13.51 -1.29 -5.51
CA LEU A 89 -13.14 0.03 -6.02
C LEU A 89 -13.00 -0.01 -7.55
N THR A 90 -13.81 0.79 -8.23
CA THR A 90 -13.70 1.06 -9.67
C THR A 90 -13.07 2.44 -9.87
N VAL A 91 -12.65 2.74 -11.10
CA VAL A 91 -12.10 4.07 -11.45
C VAL A 91 -13.10 5.19 -11.14
N ASP A 92 -14.38 4.95 -11.35
CA ASP A 92 -15.43 5.94 -11.05
C ASP A 92 -15.68 6.09 -9.54
N ARG A 93 -15.62 5.00 -8.77
CA ARG A 93 -15.66 5.05 -7.31
C ARG A 93 -14.42 5.74 -6.72
N TYR A 94 -13.26 5.53 -7.33
CA TYR A 94 -12.04 6.26 -6.97
C TYR A 94 -12.26 7.77 -7.09
N ALA A 95 -12.82 8.23 -8.22
CA ALA A 95 -13.11 9.66 -8.42
C ALA A 95 -14.06 10.21 -7.36
N ARG A 96 -15.13 9.48 -7.03
CA ARG A 96 -16.11 9.88 -6.00
C ARG A 96 -15.50 9.92 -4.61
N ARG A 97 -14.77 8.90 -4.21
CA ARG A 97 -14.09 8.89 -2.89
C ARG A 97 -13.06 9.99 -2.78
N LYS A 98 -12.20 10.15 -3.76
CA LYS A 98 -11.22 11.23 -3.79
C LYS A 98 -11.89 12.62 -3.80
N GLY A 99 -12.98 12.76 -4.56
CA GLY A 99 -13.80 13.97 -4.57
C GLY A 99 -14.39 14.30 -3.19
N ALA A 100 -14.90 13.32 -2.47
CA ALA A 100 -15.41 13.50 -1.11
C ALA A 100 -14.32 13.96 -0.13
N PHE A 101 -13.14 13.37 -0.17
CA PHE A 101 -12.00 13.80 0.65
C PHE A 101 -11.55 15.23 0.32
N LEU A 102 -11.59 15.59 -0.96
CA LEU A 102 -11.23 16.95 -1.41
C LEU A 102 -12.27 17.97 -0.93
N VAL A 103 -13.57 17.70 -1.06
CA VAL A 103 -14.64 18.57 -0.59
C VAL A 103 -14.57 18.76 0.93
N LEU A 104 -14.34 17.70 1.68
CA LEU A 104 -14.11 17.78 3.14
C LEU A 104 -12.87 18.60 3.48
N GLY A 105 -11.78 18.40 2.75
CA GLY A 105 -10.54 19.17 2.93
C GLY A 105 -10.72 20.64 2.64
N VAL A 106 -11.43 21.00 1.57
CA VAL A 106 -11.74 22.40 1.21
C VAL A 106 -12.67 23.02 2.26
N GLY A 107 -13.74 22.35 2.66
CA GLY A 107 -14.66 22.84 3.68
C GLY A 107 -13.95 23.15 5.00
N LEU A 108 -13.08 22.24 5.45
CA LEU A 108 -12.29 22.42 6.66
C LEU A 108 -11.23 23.51 6.51
N ALA A 109 -10.59 23.62 5.33
CA ALA A 109 -9.62 24.67 5.05
C ALA A 109 -10.27 26.07 5.06
N VAL A 110 -11.46 26.21 4.47
CA VAL A 110 -12.24 27.47 4.52
C VAL A 110 -12.59 27.85 5.97
N PHE A 111 -13.04 26.88 6.77
CA PHE A 111 -13.32 27.11 8.19
C PHE A 111 -12.08 27.59 8.96
N LEU A 112 -10.90 27.00 8.71
CA LEU A 112 -9.64 27.39 9.35
C LEU A 112 -9.14 28.78 8.86
N LEU A 113 -9.38 29.13 7.60
CA LEU A 113 -9.09 30.45 7.07
C LEU A 113 -9.91 31.53 7.79
N ILE A 114 -11.22 31.33 7.98
CA ILE A 114 -12.10 32.23 8.72
C ILE A 114 -11.64 32.39 10.18
N SER A 115 -11.07 31.31 10.75
CA SER A 115 -10.50 31.32 12.10
C SER A 115 -9.11 31.96 12.20
N GLY A 116 -8.57 32.54 11.10
CA GLY A 116 -7.29 33.24 11.06
C GLY A 116 -6.05 32.32 10.99
N SER A 117 -6.21 31.02 10.80
CA SER A 117 -5.09 30.06 10.79
C SER A 117 -4.76 29.60 9.36
N TRP A 118 -4.13 30.48 8.58
CA TRP A 118 -3.83 30.21 7.16
C TRP A 118 -2.86 29.03 6.93
N ILE A 119 -1.89 28.81 7.83
CA ILE A 119 -0.92 27.70 7.71
C ILE A 119 -1.62 26.35 7.86
N SER A 120 -2.52 26.23 8.85
CA SER A 120 -3.29 25.00 9.07
C SER A 120 -4.31 24.73 7.95
N ALA A 121 -4.89 25.79 7.38
CA ALA A 121 -5.78 25.67 6.23
C ALA A 121 -5.07 25.08 5.00
N VAL A 122 -3.87 25.56 4.68
CA VAL A 122 -3.04 25.03 3.58
C VAL A 122 -2.66 23.56 3.86
N ALA A 123 -2.25 23.24 5.09
CA ALA A 123 -1.88 21.87 5.47
C ALA A 123 -3.06 20.90 5.31
N VAL A 124 -4.26 21.26 5.73
CA VAL A 124 -5.46 20.44 5.62
C VAL A 124 -5.88 20.26 4.16
N LEU A 125 -5.76 21.28 3.33
CA LEU A 125 -6.04 21.16 1.90
C LEU A 125 -5.11 20.15 1.23
N PHE A 126 -3.81 20.21 1.54
CA PHE A 126 -2.83 19.23 1.06
C PHE A 126 -3.15 17.81 1.54
N LEU A 127 -3.47 17.64 2.82
CA LEU A 127 -3.86 16.34 3.36
C LEU A 127 -5.10 15.78 2.64
N GLY A 128 -6.16 16.57 2.46
CA GLY A 128 -7.38 16.14 1.77
C GLY A 128 -7.14 15.71 0.31
N ALA A 129 -6.23 16.41 -0.38
CA ALA A 129 -5.90 16.09 -1.77
C ALA A 129 -5.05 14.82 -1.93
N PHE A 130 -4.13 14.56 -0.98
CA PHE A 130 -3.13 13.48 -1.11
C PHE A 130 -3.40 12.25 -0.24
N ALA A 131 -4.19 12.37 0.83
CA ALA A 131 -4.41 11.28 1.79
C ALA A 131 -4.96 10.00 1.13
N PHE A 132 -5.95 10.15 0.25
CA PHE A 132 -6.55 9.01 -0.44
C PHE A 132 -5.58 8.31 -1.40
N ASP A 133 -4.77 9.08 -2.13
CA ASP A 133 -3.76 8.53 -3.04
C ASP A 133 -2.66 7.79 -2.25
N ALA A 134 -2.23 8.35 -1.13
CA ALA A 134 -1.24 7.73 -0.25
C ALA A 134 -1.77 6.42 0.36
N TRP A 135 -3.04 6.42 0.78
CA TRP A 135 -3.69 5.20 1.28
C TRP A 135 -3.78 4.11 0.21
N LEU A 136 -4.26 4.46 -1.00
CA LEU A 136 -4.38 3.50 -2.10
C LEU A 136 -3.03 2.92 -2.50
N GLN A 137 -1.99 3.76 -2.60
CA GLN A 137 -0.63 3.32 -2.88
C GLN A 137 -0.09 2.43 -1.77
N GLY A 138 -0.33 2.77 -0.51
CA GLY A 138 0.06 1.96 0.65
C GLY A 138 -0.59 0.58 0.65
N THR A 139 -1.90 0.52 0.35
CA THR A 139 -2.64 -0.74 0.24
C THR A 139 -2.13 -1.59 -0.92
N GLY A 140 -1.95 -0.97 -2.10
CA GLY A 140 -1.38 -1.65 -3.26
C GLY A 140 0.02 -2.22 -2.99
N ARG A 141 0.88 -1.41 -2.38
CA ARG A 141 2.24 -1.83 -2.03
C ARG A 141 2.28 -3.01 -1.08
N ARG A 142 1.46 -3.00 -0.03
CA ARG A 142 1.34 -4.12 0.91
C ARG A 142 0.84 -5.40 0.23
N ARG A 143 -0.16 -5.28 -0.66
CA ARG A 143 -0.67 -6.40 -1.43
C ARG A 143 0.41 -6.99 -2.34
N GLN A 144 1.14 -6.14 -3.08
CA GLN A 144 2.22 -6.58 -3.95
C GLN A 144 3.39 -7.20 -3.17
N GLU A 145 3.74 -6.67 -2.01
CA GLU A 145 4.72 -7.27 -1.10
C GLU A 145 4.27 -8.62 -0.54
N ALA A 146 2.96 -8.82 -0.32
CA ALA A 146 2.42 -10.11 0.10
C ALA A 146 2.48 -11.16 -1.03
N ILE A 147 2.13 -10.77 -2.26
CA ILE A 147 2.28 -11.61 -3.46
C ILE A 147 3.75 -12.03 -3.63
N GLU A 148 4.67 -11.08 -3.55
CA GLU A 148 6.10 -11.32 -3.75
C GLU A 148 6.71 -12.22 -2.67
N ARG A 149 6.21 -12.15 -1.44
CA ARG A 149 6.63 -13.04 -0.34
C ARG A 149 6.14 -14.48 -0.51
N GLY A 150 4.94 -14.68 -1.03
CA GLY A 150 4.38 -16.02 -1.23
C GLY A 150 4.88 -16.70 -2.51
N LEU A 151 5.47 -15.94 -3.44
CA LEU A 151 5.86 -16.45 -4.75
C LEU A 151 6.95 -17.53 -4.71
N PRO A 152 8.03 -17.43 -3.90
CA PRO A 152 9.05 -18.46 -3.85
C PRO A 152 8.51 -19.84 -3.43
N ASP A 153 7.73 -19.89 -2.36
CA ASP A 153 7.14 -21.12 -1.84
C ASP A 153 6.16 -21.75 -2.85
N PHE A 154 5.36 -20.89 -3.50
CA PHE A 154 4.49 -21.32 -4.59
C PHE A 154 5.27 -21.94 -5.75
N LEU A 155 6.37 -21.32 -6.18
CA LEU A 155 7.20 -21.81 -7.29
C LEU A 155 7.89 -23.13 -6.95
N ASP A 156 8.35 -23.32 -5.71
CA ASP A 156 8.96 -24.56 -5.26
C ASP A 156 7.97 -25.73 -5.33
N ILE A 157 6.76 -25.54 -4.80
CA ILE A 157 5.74 -26.58 -4.82
C ILE A 157 5.31 -26.86 -6.26
N LEU A 158 5.17 -25.83 -7.09
CA LEU A 158 4.84 -25.96 -8.51
C LEU A 158 5.92 -26.74 -9.26
N ALA A 159 7.20 -26.42 -9.04
CA ALA A 159 8.33 -27.11 -9.64
C ALA A 159 8.34 -28.60 -9.26
N VAL A 160 8.09 -28.92 -7.97
CA VAL A 160 7.99 -30.31 -7.51
C VAL A 160 6.83 -31.05 -8.19
N CYS A 161 5.65 -30.43 -8.30
CA CYS A 161 4.51 -31.04 -8.97
C CYS A 161 4.79 -31.34 -10.45
N VAL A 162 5.41 -30.40 -11.17
CA VAL A 162 5.75 -30.55 -12.59
C VAL A 162 6.87 -31.57 -12.76
N SER A 163 7.88 -31.60 -11.88
CA SER A 163 8.96 -32.62 -11.85
C SER A 163 8.42 -34.04 -11.60
N ALA A 164 7.34 -34.15 -10.84
CA ALA A 164 6.64 -35.41 -10.63
C ALA A 164 5.77 -35.86 -11.83
N GLY A 165 5.81 -35.09 -12.95
CA GLY A 165 5.08 -35.42 -14.19
C GLY A 165 3.64 -34.92 -14.23
N ILE A 166 3.22 -34.11 -13.25
CA ILE A 166 1.89 -33.47 -13.30
C ILE A 166 1.94 -32.36 -14.36
N ALA A 167 0.99 -32.36 -15.29
CA ALA A 167 0.91 -31.33 -16.30
C ALA A 167 0.76 -29.93 -15.66
N PHE A 168 1.36 -28.91 -16.27
CA PHE A 168 1.45 -27.55 -15.69
C PHE A 168 0.12 -26.96 -15.22
N ARG A 169 -0.96 -27.09 -16.03
CA ARG A 169 -2.28 -26.52 -15.67
C ARG A 169 -2.90 -27.18 -14.43
N PRO A 170 -2.99 -28.51 -14.31
CA PRO A 170 -3.43 -29.18 -13.08
C PRO A 170 -2.52 -28.89 -11.88
N ALA A 171 -1.18 -28.83 -12.08
CA ALA A 171 -0.24 -28.46 -11.04
C ALA A 171 -0.51 -27.04 -10.54
N LEU A 172 -0.64 -26.07 -11.44
CA LEU A 172 -0.97 -24.67 -11.12
C LEU A 172 -2.28 -24.57 -10.32
N ALA A 173 -3.33 -25.31 -10.73
CA ALA A 173 -4.60 -25.32 -10.01
C ALA A 173 -4.44 -25.84 -8.57
N ARG A 174 -3.77 -26.98 -8.41
CA ARG A 174 -3.57 -27.62 -7.11
C ARG A 174 -2.71 -26.76 -6.16
N VAL A 175 -1.64 -26.16 -6.67
CA VAL A 175 -0.76 -25.30 -5.86
C VAL A 175 -1.43 -23.98 -5.54
N SER A 176 -2.25 -23.43 -6.45
CA SER A 176 -3.01 -22.21 -6.17
C SER A 176 -4.04 -22.39 -5.05
N GLU A 177 -4.60 -23.60 -4.89
CA GLU A 177 -5.53 -23.91 -3.79
C GLU A 177 -4.84 -24.00 -2.43
N SER A 178 -3.58 -24.46 -2.39
CA SER A 178 -2.76 -24.51 -1.18
C SER A 178 -2.07 -23.20 -0.83
N SER A 179 -2.05 -22.24 -1.77
CA SER A 179 -1.51 -20.91 -1.52
C SER A 179 -2.49 -20.08 -0.71
N GLU A 180 -2.00 -19.03 -0.04
CA GLU A 180 -2.82 -18.13 0.77
C GLU A 180 -2.74 -16.69 0.28
N GLY A 181 -3.72 -15.89 0.71
CA GLY A 181 -3.72 -14.44 0.50
C GLY A 181 -3.83 -13.99 -0.96
N PRO A 182 -3.25 -12.82 -1.27
CA PRO A 182 -3.44 -12.18 -2.57
C PRO A 182 -2.87 -12.96 -3.77
N LEU A 183 -1.84 -13.77 -3.56
CA LEU A 183 -1.27 -14.62 -4.62
C LEU A 183 -2.28 -15.66 -5.10
N ARG A 184 -2.98 -16.33 -4.15
CA ARG A 184 -4.06 -17.27 -4.46
C ARG A 184 -5.14 -16.63 -5.33
N GLU A 185 -5.60 -15.43 -4.96
CA GLU A 185 -6.64 -14.73 -5.69
C GLU A 185 -6.25 -14.46 -7.15
N GLU A 186 -5.01 -14.00 -7.38
CA GLU A 186 -4.49 -13.72 -8.71
C GLU A 186 -4.33 -14.99 -9.57
N LEU A 187 -3.80 -16.08 -8.98
CA LEU A 187 -3.65 -17.35 -9.68
C LEU A 187 -5.00 -17.98 -10.03
N GLN A 188 -5.96 -17.95 -9.11
CA GLN A 188 -7.32 -18.40 -9.37
C GLN A 188 -8.01 -17.58 -10.45
N LEU A 189 -7.72 -16.26 -10.53
CA LEU A 189 -8.25 -15.42 -11.60
C LEU A 189 -7.69 -15.84 -12.96
N VAL A 190 -6.38 -16.13 -13.05
CA VAL A 190 -5.75 -16.67 -14.26
C VAL A 190 -6.40 -17.99 -14.68
N LEU A 191 -6.56 -18.92 -13.73
CA LEU A 191 -7.19 -20.22 -13.99
C LEU A 191 -8.63 -20.08 -14.49
N ARG A 192 -9.41 -19.17 -13.89
CA ARG A 192 -10.78 -18.85 -14.36
C ARG A 192 -10.79 -18.27 -15.76
N GLN A 193 -9.88 -17.35 -16.10
CA GLN A 193 -9.78 -16.79 -17.46
C GLN A 193 -9.48 -17.90 -18.48
N ILE A 194 -8.55 -18.80 -18.18
CA ILE A 194 -8.22 -19.93 -19.05
C ILE A 194 -9.42 -20.89 -19.16
N ALA A 195 -10.14 -21.16 -18.06
CA ALA A 195 -11.33 -22.00 -18.08
C ALA A 195 -12.48 -21.41 -18.90
N LEU A 196 -12.59 -20.09 -18.98
CA LEU A 196 -13.55 -19.36 -19.81
C LEU A 196 -13.13 -19.24 -21.28
N GLY A 197 -11.98 -19.86 -21.67
CA GLY A 197 -11.52 -19.89 -23.07
C GLY A 197 -10.53 -18.81 -23.44
N SER A 198 -10.06 -17.96 -22.51
CA SER A 198 -8.99 -17.02 -22.82
C SER A 198 -7.69 -17.77 -23.14
N PRO A 199 -6.93 -17.35 -24.17
CA PRO A 199 -5.60 -17.90 -24.45
C PRO A 199 -4.71 -17.77 -23.20
N ARG A 200 -3.92 -18.82 -22.92
CA ARG A 200 -3.01 -18.85 -21.75
C ARG A 200 -2.10 -17.62 -21.70
N ARG A 201 -1.51 -17.26 -22.84
CA ARG A 201 -0.64 -16.09 -22.97
C ARG A 201 -1.34 -14.81 -22.50
N GLU A 202 -2.58 -14.58 -22.94
CA GLU A 202 -3.36 -13.40 -22.57
C GLU A 202 -3.71 -13.39 -21.08
N ALA A 203 -4.05 -14.57 -20.51
CA ALA A 203 -4.36 -14.69 -19.08
C ALA A 203 -3.13 -14.38 -18.21
N PHE A 204 -1.93 -14.82 -18.60
CA PHE A 204 -0.68 -14.50 -17.91
C PHE A 204 -0.23 -13.05 -18.14
N ASP A 205 -0.41 -12.51 -19.35
CA ASP A 205 -0.17 -11.08 -19.60
C ASP A 205 -1.07 -10.18 -18.76
N ALA A 206 -2.34 -10.56 -18.61
CA ALA A 206 -3.27 -9.86 -17.73
C ALA A 206 -2.84 -9.96 -16.25
N LEU A 207 -2.29 -11.08 -15.80
CA LEU A 207 -1.69 -11.21 -14.46
C LEU A 207 -0.54 -10.21 -14.27
N ARG A 208 0.38 -10.14 -15.24
CA ARG A 208 1.52 -9.21 -15.23
C ARG A 208 1.07 -7.75 -15.22
N GLN A 209 0.05 -7.40 -16.00
CA GLN A 209 -0.47 -6.03 -16.06
C GLN A 209 -1.15 -5.58 -14.75
N ARG A 210 -1.82 -6.49 -14.04
CA ARG A 210 -2.46 -6.20 -12.76
C ARG A 210 -1.48 -6.11 -11.61
N ASN A 211 -0.33 -6.76 -11.71
CA ASN A 211 0.65 -6.83 -10.65
C ASN A 211 1.91 -6.04 -10.99
N THR A 212 2.39 -5.25 -10.03
CA THR A 212 3.63 -4.49 -10.14
C THR A 212 4.82 -5.22 -9.53
N SER A 213 4.62 -6.44 -9.02
CA SER A 213 5.66 -7.30 -8.48
C SER A 213 6.61 -7.75 -9.58
N GLU A 214 7.90 -7.51 -9.38
CA GLU A 214 8.96 -7.96 -10.30
C GLU A 214 8.98 -9.48 -10.43
N GLY A 215 8.77 -10.19 -9.32
CA GLY A 215 8.72 -11.64 -9.29
C GLY A 215 7.61 -12.23 -10.15
N VAL A 216 6.41 -11.63 -10.13
CA VAL A 216 5.30 -12.04 -11.02
C VAL A 216 5.67 -11.80 -12.48
N GLY A 217 6.30 -10.67 -12.80
CA GLY A 217 6.77 -10.38 -14.15
C GLY A 217 7.75 -11.42 -14.66
N THR A 218 8.75 -11.78 -13.84
CA THR A 218 9.75 -12.80 -14.17
C THR A 218 9.10 -14.18 -14.33
N PHE A 219 8.18 -14.56 -13.44
CA PHE A 219 7.43 -15.82 -13.54
C PHE A 219 6.65 -15.92 -14.86
N VAL A 220 5.89 -14.88 -15.20
CA VAL A 220 5.11 -14.86 -16.47
C VAL A 220 6.03 -14.98 -17.66
N THR A 221 7.14 -14.25 -17.67
CA THR A 221 8.12 -14.30 -18.76
C THR A 221 8.73 -15.70 -18.89
N ALA A 222 9.14 -16.33 -17.78
CA ALA A 222 9.71 -17.66 -17.78
C ALA A 222 8.73 -18.72 -18.32
N VAL A 223 7.46 -18.67 -17.91
CA VAL A 223 6.41 -19.57 -18.41
C VAL A 223 6.19 -19.40 -19.91
N GLN A 224 6.09 -18.16 -20.38
CA GLN A 224 5.87 -17.85 -21.81
C GLN A 224 7.07 -18.30 -22.67
N GLN A 225 8.30 -18.03 -22.21
CA GLN A 225 9.51 -18.45 -22.92
C GLN A 225 9.63 -19.97 -22.98
N ALA A 226 9.35 -20.67 -21.88
CA ALA A 226 9.40 -22.15 -21.87
C ALA A 226 8.37 -22.74 -22.87
N GLU A 227 7.17 -22.14 -22.97
CA GLU A 227 6.17 -22.55 -23.96
C GLU A 227 6.57 -22.25 -25.40
N GLU A 228 7.17 -21.09 -25.67
CA GLU A 228 7.60 -20.70 -27.02
C GLU A 228 8.79 -21.51 -27.52
N LEU A 229 9.75 -21.80 -26.66
CA LEU A 229 10.98 -22.51 -27.00
C LEU A 229 10.84 -24.02 -26.92
N GLY A 230 9.73 -24.54 -26.36
CA GLY A 230 9.53 -25.98 -26.12
C GLY A 230 10.52 -26.57 -25.10
N VAL A 231 11.10 -25.72 -24.23
CA VAL A 231 12.04 -26.15 -23.18
C VAL A 231 11.27 -26.78 -22.03
N PRO A 232 11.84 -27.77 -21.30
CA PRO A 232 11.21 -28.32 -20.10
C PRO A 232 10.91 -27.22 -19.09
N LEU A 233 9.61 -26.97 -18.83
CA LEU A 233 9.15 -25.95 -17.90
C LEU A 233 9.67 -26.18 -16.48
N THR A 234 9.97 -27.45 -16.15
CA THR A 234 10.51 -27.88 -14.87
C THR A 234 11.79 -27.14 -14.51
N ASP A 235 12.76 -27.13 -15.43
CA ASP A 235 14.07 -26.54 -15.17
C ASP A 235 13.96 -25.03 -14.98
N ALA A 236 13.16 -24.38 -15.83
CA ALA A 236 12.88 -22.94 -15.73
C ALA A 236 12.21 -22.58 -14.38
N LEU A 237 11.29 -23.41 -13.86
CA LEU A 237 10.62 -23.16 -12.58
C LEU A 237 11.57 -23.39 -11.39
N VAL A 238 12.42 -24.42 -11.42
CA VAL A 238 13.41 -24.69 -10.36
C VAL A 238 14.42 -23.56 -10.26
N ASP A 239 14.95 -23.11 -11.40
CA ASP A 239 15.92 -22.01 -11.43
C ASP A 239 15.28 -20.72 -10.94
N LEU A 240 14.06 -20.41 -11.38
CA LEU A 240 13.32 -19.24 -10.95
C LEU A 240 13.03 -19.25 -9.43
N ALA A 241 12.64 -20.41 -8.88
CA ALA A 241 12.40 -20.55 -7.43
C ALA A 241 13.68 -20.28 -6.63
N ARG A 242 14.81 -20.80 -7.10
CA ARG A 242 16.12 -20.56 -6.48
C ARG A 242 16.51 -19.07 -6.52
N ASP A 243 16.35 -18.42 -7.67
CA ASP A 243 16.65 -17.01 -7.83
C ASP A 243 15.76 -16.13 -6.94
N MET A 244 14.47 -16.43 -6.88
CA MET A 244 13.52 -15.70 -6.01
C MET A 244 13.89 -15.82 -4.53
N ARG A 245 14.29 -17.00 -4.06
CA ARG A 245 14.78 -17.19 -2.69
C ARG A 245 16.03 -16.38 -2.41
N GLN A 246 16.98 -16.40 -3.34
CA GLN A 246 18.20 -15.62 -3.20
C GLN A 246 17.93 -14.12 -3.12
N MET A 247 17.05 -13.61 -3.98
CA MET A 247 16.62 -12.22 -3.95
C MET A 247 15.90 -11.88 -2.63
N ALA A 248 15.00 -12.73 -2.15
CA ALA A 248 14.32 -12.53 -0.87
C ALA A 248 15.30 -12.44 0.30
N PHE A 249 16.31 -13.30 0.33
CA PHE A 249 17.36 -13.29 1.34
C PHE A 249 18.23 -12.02 1.26
N GLN A 250 18.62 -11.59 0.06
CA GLN A 250 19.37 -10.35 -0.14
C GLN A 250 18.57 -9.12 0.32
N ARG A 251 17.27 -9.05 -0.01
CA ARG A 251 16.37 -7.98 0.45
C ARG A 251 16.24 -7.95 1.97
N ALA A 252 16.14 -9.12 2.62
CA ALA A 252 16.11 -9.22 4.07
C ALA A 252 17.40 -8.67 4.71
N ARG A 253 18.56 -9.03 4.17
CA ARG A 253 19.86 -8.49 4.60
C ARG A 253 19.97 -6.98 4.41
N GLN A 254 19.54 -6.45 3.27
CA GLN A 254 19.54 -5.01 3.01
C GLN A 254 18.63 -4.25 3.97
N ARG A 255 17.47 -4.81 4.33
CA ARG A 255 16.57 -4.22 5.34
C ARG A 255 17.22 -4.17 6.72
N ALA A 256 17.88 -5.25 7.12
CA ALA A 256 18.61 -5.32 8.38
C ALA A 256 19.77 -4.29 8.43
N GLN A 257 20.54 -4.16 7.35
CA GLN A 257 21.62 -3.18 7.25
C GLN A 257 21.13 -1.73 7.31
N LYS A 258 19.96 -1.44 6.76
CA LYS A 258 19.34 -0.09 6.83
C LYS A 258 18.77 0.23 8.21
N ALA A 259 18.57 -0.75 9.08
CA ALA A 259 18.10 -0.51 10.44
C ALA A 259 19.20 0.04 11.37
N ALA A 260 20.45 -0.42 11.23
CA ALA A 260 21.57 -0.01 12.06
C ALA A 260 21.82 1.52 12.08
N PRO A 261 21.91 2.24 10.94
CA PRO A 261 22.14 3.69 10.97
C PRO A 261 20.95 4.47 11.56
N ARG A 262 19.72 3.95 11.48
CA ARG A 262 18.56 4.61 12.09
C ARG A 262 18.63 4.62 13.61
N VAL A 263 19.07 3.54 14.22
CA VAL A 263 19.28 3.46 15.67
C VAL A 263 20.33 4.47 16.10
N SER A 264 21.47 4.54 15.38
CA SER A 264 22.53 5.50 15.68
C SER A 264 22.07 6.96 15.59
N ILE A 265 21.29 7.32 14.55
CA ILE A 265 20.74 8.68 14.39
C ILE A 265 19.78 9.02 15.53
N VAL A 266 18.89 8.12 15.92
CA VAL A 266 17.95 8.34 17.03
C VAL A 266 18.70 8.52 18.34
N THR A 267 19.70 7.67 18.61
CA THR A 267 20.53 7.76 19.82
C THR A 267 21.28 9.09 19.87
N THR A 268 21.90 9.51 18.77
CA THR A 268 22.60 10.79 18.69
C THR A 268 21.64 11.97 18.84
N ALA A 269 20.47 11.93 18.20
CA ALA A 269 19.47 13.00 18.26
C ALA A 269 18.87 13.17 19.66
N VAL A 270 18.87 12.13 20.49
CA VAL A 270 18.40 12.19 21.88
C VAL A 270 19.51 12.59 22.84
N ILE A 271 20.71 12.01 22.69
CA ILE A 271 21.84 12.23 23.60
C ILE A 271 22.45 13.60 23.39
N ALA A 272 22.64 14.05 22.13
CA ALA A 272 23.31 15.32 21.85
C ALA A 272 22.61 16.54 22.47
N PRO A 273 21.27 16.73 22.35
CA PRO A 273 20.60 17.84 23.02
C PRO A 273 20.69 17.75 24.55
N GLY A 274 20.61 16.53 25.11
CA GLY A 274 20.72 16.32 26.55
C GLY A 274 22.10 16.73 27.07
N ALA A 275 23.16 16.36 26.37
CA ALA A 275 24.52 16.75 26.74
C ALA A 275 24.73 18.27 26.66
N VAL A 276 24.21 18.93 25.63
CA VAL A 276 24.29 20.39 25.47
C VAL A 276 23.56 21.10 26.63
N ILE A 277 22.38 20.64 27.01
CA ILE A 277 21.63 21.20 28.14
C ILE A 277 22.42 21.08 29.44
N ILE A 278 23.03 19.93 29.71
CA ILE A 278 23.83 19.71 30.93
C ILE A 278 25.05 20.64 30.92
N ILE A 279 25.76 20.78 29.81
CA ILE A 279 26.93 21.65 29.69
C ILE A 279 26.54 23.11 29.92
N VAL A 280 25.46 23.59 29.29
CA VAL A 280 24.97 24.96 29.43
C VAL A 280 24.49 25.24 30.86
N ALA A 281 23.78 24.29 31.48
CA ALA A 281 23.34 24.42 32.88
C ALA A 281 24.55 24.47 33.83
N GLY A 282 25.60 23.66 33.61
CA GLY A 282 26.82 23.68 34.39
C GLY A 282 27.61 25.00 34.26
N LEU A 283 27.67 25.54 33.05
CA LEU A 283 28.33 26.85 32.82
C LEU A 283 27.56 27.98 33.51
N LEU A 284 26.23 28.01 33.45
CA LEU A 284 25.42 29.02 34.11
C LEU A 284 25.53 28.93 35.64
N ALA A 285 25.54 27.74 36.20
CA ALA A 285 25.73 27.53 37.64
C ALA A 285 27.12 28.00 38.12
N ASN A 286 28.14 27.84 37.28
CA ASN A 286 29.50 28.29 37.64
C ASN A 286 29.67 29.83 37.54
N VAL A 287 28.94 30.49 36.65
CA VAL A 287 28.95 31.96 36.53
C VAL A 287 28.31 32.61 37.76
N ASP A 288 27.21 32.05 38.27
CA ASP A 288 26.52 32.58 39.48
C ASP A 288 27.37 32.49 40.74
N LEU A 289 28.19 31.43 40.86
CA LEU A 289 29.13 31.27 42.01
C LEU A 289 30.34 32.21 41.93
N SER A 290 30.73 32.70 40.77
CA SER A 290 31.87 33.62 40.61
C SER A 290 31.51 35.08 40.84
N THR A 291 30.21 35.46 40.75
CA THR A 291 29.69 36.81 41.01
C THR A 291 29.33 37.05 42.47
N LEU A 292 29.29 36.02 43.31
CA LEU A 292 28.96 36.08 44.74
C LEU A 292 30.22 36.01 45.69
N ARG A 293 31.42 36.06 45.14
CA ARG A 293 32.70 36.16 45.87
C ARG A 293 33.37 37.50 45.56
#